data_011b91c109b8c519fe7fa77e65068ca4
#
_entry.id   011b91c109b8c519fe7fa77e65068ca4
#
_cell.length_a   1.000
_cell.length_b   1.000
_cell.length_c   1.000
_cell.angle_alpha   90.00
_cell.angle_beta   90.00
_cell.angle_gamma   90.00
#
_symmetry.space_group_name_H-M   'P 1'
#
loop_
_entity.id
_entity.type
_entity.pdbx_description
1 polymer ?
#
loop_
_entity_poly.entity_id
_entity_poly.type
_entity_poly.pdbx_seq_one_letter_code
_entity_poly.pdbx_strand_id
1 'polypeptide(L)'
;MPSLFAKNLRLRPSILTLFILLTVPVFFAIVAVNYISNEKIARDNADELIGRFSVEAIENTQHLFDPIKSLVRSAAAIGSEQPDFFEDNRSLRYLFSILQHSDRIISMYVGLNDGSFRQARQIDPAVEIQGKLPPAGTRYADRWITPQRGSAPIDHYLFLDADRKELGSSEQTTSYDPRARLWYRTAQETRALSVSDVDVFATLGLVGFTVGAPFYVDGALRGVAAADITLDGLSDYLAERKISPGTLSYILDHQGRVIANSERAKTYASQNGRVELQHITSLGNELPAVAFSFRPRGNEKMFSFAHGGKDYVARLATLPPEFGKRWQLFVITPLDDFTSAFDEQNKRLALFGAIAILVQICIIYFLSSVVSSPLEKLALKVKKIQDLEGHNLPLLKSPIREIAVLSRAIDTLDSAVKSFAAFVPVGLVRQLLDSEQRLVLGGHSRFLTIFFSDLEGFSTMSEEVPSQELLLRVSAYLGVVTHAGNMEHGTIDKFIGAGVMAPAPAAYAKFS
;
A
#
# COMPACT_ATOMS: atom_id res chain seq x y z
N MET A 1 4.19 37.07 -21.28
CA MET A 1 3.00 36.65 -20.53
C MET A 1 2.57 37.71 -19.52
N PRO A 2 1.97 38.84 -19.93
CA PRO A 2 1.39 39.76 -18.98
C PRO A 2 -0.05 40.23 -19.33
N SER A 3 -0.89 39.41 -19.97
CA SER A 3 -2.26 39.83 -20.32
C SER A 3 -3.39 39.03 -19.69
N LEU A 4 -3.11 38.11 -18.77
CA LEU A 4 -4.12 37.28 -18.09
C LEU A 4 -4.71 37.89 -16.81
N PHE A 5 -4.18 39.04 -16.33
CA PHE A 5 -4.62 39.70 -15.08
C PHE A 5 -5.50 40.92 -15.25
N ALA A 6 -5.93 41.26 -16.47
CA ALA A 6 -6.69 42.48 -16.74
C ALA A 6 -8.23 42.32 -16.76
N LYS A 7 -8.80 41.18 -16.35
CA LYS A 7 -10.22 41.04 -16.09
C LYS A 7 -10.50 41.31 -14.61
N ASN A 8 -11.45 42.24 -14.31
CA ASN A 8 -11.95 42.49 -12.95
C ASN A 8 -12.41 41.20 -12.28
N LEU A 9 -11.47 40.48 -11.69
CA LEU A 9 -11.71 39.22 -10.99
C LEU A 9 -12.46 39.53 -9.68
N ARG A 10 -13.57 38.84 -9.46
CA ARG A 10 -14.29 38.96 -8.18
C ARG A 10 -13.40 38.39 -7.06
N LEU A 11 -13.31 39.09 -5.94
CA LEU A 11 -12.39 38.80 -4.84
C LEU A 11 -12.57 37.39 -4.28
N ARG A 12 -13.82 36.94 -4.13
CA ARG A 12 -14.13 35.58 -3.63
C ARG A 12 -13.56 34.44 -4.47
N PRO A 13 -13.90 34.34 -5.78
CA PRO A 13 -13.35 33.25 -6.59
C PRO A 13 -11.85 33.35 -6.75
N SER A 14 -11.27 34.57 -6.75
CA SER A 14 -9.81 34.72 -6.89
C SER A 14 -9.04 34.20 -5.68
N ILE A 15 -9.51 34.45 -4.46
CA ILE A 15 -8.90 33.91 -3.24
C ILE A 15 -9.01 32.37 -3.25
N LEU A 16 -10.20 31.83 -3.56
CA LEU A 16 -10.42 30.40 -3.60
C LEU A 16 -9.52 29.71 -4.62
N THR A 17 -9.48 30.23 -5.86
CA THR A 17 -8.66 29.65 -6.93
C THR A 17 -7.17 29.71 -6.62
N LEU A 18 -6.67 30.81 -6.03
CA LEU A 18 -5.27 30.95 -5.66
C LEU A 18 -4.86 29.90 -4.61
N PHE A 19 -5.67 29.73 -3.57
CA PHE A 19 -5.37 28.74 -2.52
C PHE A 19 -5.47 27.32 -3.03
N ILE A 20 -6.48 26.98 -3.83
CA ILE A 20 -6.60 25.65 -4.44
C ILE A 20 -5.40 25.37 -5.35
N LEU A 21 -5.01 26.32 -6.18
CA LEU A 21 -3.87 26.17 -7.09
C LEU A 21 -2.54 25.98 -6.34
N LEU A 22 -2.40 26.56 -5.14
CA LEU A 22 -1.19 26.44 -4.34
C LEU A 22 -1.15 25.11 -3.54
N THR A 23 -2.28 24.70 -2.97
CA THR A 23 -2.31 23.59 -1.99
C THR A 23 -2.56 22.23 -2.60
N VAL A 24 -3.43 22.14 -3.61
CA VAL A 24 -3.76 20.85 -4.24
C VAL A 24 -2.54 20.22 -4.95
N PRO A 25 -1.73 20.92 -5.76
CA PRO A 25 -0.54 20.35 -6.35
C PRO A 25 0.50 19.90 -5.32
N VAL A 26 0.68 20.66 -4.23
CA VAL A 26 1.61 20.28 -3.15
C VAL A 26 1.14 19.00 -2.47
N PHE A 27 -0.15 18.86 -2.20
CA PHE A 27 -0.71 17.63 -1.64
C PHE A 27 -0.51 16.43 -2.57
N PHE A 28 -0.82 16.60 -3.86
CA PHE A 28 -0.58 15.53 -4.84
C PHE A 28 0.90 15.17 -4.96
N ALA A 29 1.80 16.14 -4.89
CA ALA A 29 3.24 15.89 -4.89
C ALA A 29 3.66 15.06 -3.66
N ILE A 30 3.16 15.39 -2.47
CA ILE A 30 3.44 14.64 -1.24
C ILE A 30 2.92 13.20 -1.36
N VAL A 31 1.69 13.00 -1.84
CA VAL A 31 1.10 11.66 -2.02
C VAL A 31 1.90 10.86 -3.04
N ALA A 32 2.28 11.46 -4.17
CA ALA A 32 3.08 10.81 -5.21
C ALA A 32 4.47 10.40 -4.69
N VAL A 33 5.15 11.28 -3.96
CA VAL A 33 6.46 10.98 -3.35
C VAL A 33 6.33 9.85 -2.33
N ASN A 34 5.31 9.87 -1.47
CA ASN A 34 5.06 8.77 -0.53
C ASN A 34 4.80 7.45 -1.26
N TYR A 35 3.97 7.47 -2.30
CA TYR A 35 3.66 6.26 -3.08
C TYR A 35 4.92 5.65 -3.68
N ILE A 36 5.74 6.46 -4.37
CA ILE A 36 7.00 6.01 -5.00
C ILE A 36 8.01 5.53 -3.93
N SER A 37 8.13 6.25 -2.80
CA SER A 37 9.00 5.84 -1.70
C SER A 37 8.57 4.52 -1.07
N ASN A 38 7.28 4.34 -0.83
CA ASN A 38 6.74 3.12 -0.23
C ASN A 38 6.94 1.90 -1.15
N GLU A 39 6.76 2.06 -2.46
CA GLU A 39 7.03 0.99 -3.43
C GLU A 39 8.49 0.57 -3.40
N LYS A 40 9.42 1.54 -3.37
CA LYS A 40 10.85 1.26 -3.28
C LYS A 40 11.20 0.57 -1.96
N ILE A 41 10.71 1.08 -0.82
CA ILE A 41 10.93 0.49 0.51
C ILE A 41 10.36 -0.94 0.55
N ALA A 42 9.19 -1.17 -0.04
CA ALA A 42 8.59 -2.50 -0.09
C ALA A 42 9.44 -3.50 -0.89
N ARG A 43 10.00 -3.07 -2.02
CA ARG A 43 10.94 -3.88 -2.82
C ARG A 43 12.23 -4.18 -2.04
N ASP A 44 12.85 -3.16 -1.46
CA ASP A 44 14.09 -3.30 -0.69
C ASP A 44 13.87 -4.23 0.53
N ASN A 45 12.74 -4.10 1.23
CA ASN A 45 12.36 -4.99 2.33
C ASN A 45 12.08 -6.42 1.87
N ALA A 46 11.39 -6.60 0.73
CA ALA A 46 11.15 -7.91 0.16
C ALA A 46 12.48 -8.59 -0.21
N ASP A 47 13.39 -7.87 -0.83
CA ASP A 47 14.72 -8.37 -1.19
C ASP A 47 15.53 -8.78 0.04
N GLU A 48 15.50 -7.98 1.10
CA GLU A 48 16.17 -8.29 2.37
C GLU A 48 15.53 -9.51 3.06
N LEU A 49 14.20 -9.58 3.15
CA LEU A 49 13.47 -10.68 3.76
C LEU A 49 13.68 -11.99 2.99
N ILE A 50 13.57 -11.97 1.66
CA ILE A 50 13.85 -13.13 0.82
C ILE A 50 15.33 -13.52 0.93
N GLY A 51 16.21 -12.51 1.05
CA GLY A 51 17.63 -12.74 1.29
C GLY A 51 17.89 -13.51 2.58
N ARG A 52 17.38 -13.01 3.70
CA ARG A 52 17.48 -13.64 5.03
C ARG A 52 16.84 -15.02 5.05
N PHE A 53 15.62 -15.13 4.52
CA PHE A 53 14.93 -16.43 4.43
C PHE A 53 15.73 -17.46 3.63
N SER A 54 16.33 -17.08 2.52
CA SER A 54 17.10 -18.03 1.72
C SER A 54 18.33 -18.53 2.45
N VAL A 55 19.00 -17.67 3.24
CA VAL A 55 20.11 -18.08 4.11
C VAL A 55 19.58 -19.00 5.21
N GLU A 56 18.53 -18.57 5.90
CA GLU A 56 17.89 -19.38 6.95
C GLU A 56 17.36 -20.70 6.43
N ALA A 57 16.74 -20.73 5.24
CA ALA A 57 16.24 -21.97 4.62
C ALA A 57 17.39 -22.90 4.24
N ILE A 58 18.54 -22.37 3.79
CA ILE A 58 19.75 -23.17 3.53
C ILE A 58 20.30 -23.74 4.83
N GLU A 59 20.49 -22.89 5.86
CA GLU A 59 20.95 -23.33 7.18
C GLU A 59 20.00 -24.35 7.81
N ASN A 60 18.71 -24.07 7.76
CA ASN A 60 17.69 -24.99 8.26
C ASN A 60 17.64 -26.31 7.47
N THR A 61 17.91 -26.28 6.16
CA THR A 61 18.06 -27.49 5.36
C THR A 61 19.30 -28.25 5.77
N GLN A 62 20.43 -27.59 6.10
CA GLN A 62 21.60 -28.22 6.70
C GLN A 62 21.25 -28.84 8.05
N HIS A 63 20.60 -28.11 8.93
CA HIS A 63 20.15 -28.62 10.23
C HIS A 63 19.16 -29.78 10.14
N LEU A 64 18.45 -29.90 9.01
CA LEU A 64 17.61 -31.09 8.74
C LEU A 64 18.45 -32.33 8.51
N PHE A 65 19.56 -32.20 7.77
CA PHE A 65 20.40 -33.35 7.38
C PHE A 65 21.51 -33.67 8.37
N ASP A 66 22.02 -32.68 9.10
CA ASP A 66 23.16 -32.86 10.00
C ASP A 66 22.88 -33.86 11.13
N PRO A 67 21.72 -33.89 11.79
CA PRO A 67 21.38 -34.96 12.72
C PRO A 67 21.37 -36.32 12.05
N ILE A 68 20.82 -36.44 10.85
CA ILE A 68 20.73 -37.68 10.11
C ILE A 68 22.12 -38.18 9.73
N LYS A 69 22.97 -37.28 9.21
CA LYS A 69 24.38 -37.58 8.91
C LYS A 69 25.12 -38.05 10.16
N SER A 70 24.89 -37.41 11.30
CA SER A 70 25.52 -37.77 12.58
C SER A 70 25.06 -39.14 13.06
N LEU A 71 23.77 -39.47 12.96
CA LEU A 71 23.22 -40.77 13.32
C LEU A 71 23.78 -41.88 12.44
N VAL A 72 23.84 -41.65 11.12
CA VAL A 72 24.41 -42.60 10.16
C VAL A 72 25.91 -42.80 10.39
N ARG A 73 26.67 -41.71 10.67
CA ARG A 73 28.10 -41.78 11.04
C ARG A 73 28.30 -42.56 12.34
N SER A 74 27.48 -42.33 13.36
CA SER A 74 27.55 -43.05 14.63
C SER A 74 27.30 -44.55 14.43
N ALA A 75 26.32 -44.91 13.60
CA ALA A 75 26.09 -46.34 13.27
C ALA A 75 27.27 -46.93 12.51
N ALA A 76 27.86 -46.22 11.56
CA ALA A 76 29.04 -46.64 10.85
C ALA A 76 30.27 -46.83 11.79
N ALA A 77 30.45 -45.89 12.73
CA ALA A 77 31.52 -45.99 13.73
C ALA A 77 31.36 -47.23 14.62
N ILE A 78 30.13 -47.52 15.09
CA ILE A 78 29.85 -48.75 15.84
C ILE A 78 30.21 -49.99 14.99
N GLY A 79 29.87 -50.00 13.70
CA GLY A 79 30.22 -51.11 12.80
C GLY A 79 31.72 -51.28 12.58
N SER A 80 32.51 -50.19 12.65
CA SER A 80 33.97 -50.25 12.61
C SER A 80 34.59 -50.79 13.90
N GLU A 81 34.08 -50.33 15.05
CA GLU A 81 34.62 -50.65 16.37
C GLU A 81 34.14 -52.02 16.87
N GLN A 82 32.93 -52.44 16.50
CA GLN A 82 32.27 -53.68 16.86
C GLN A 82 31.70 -54.36 15.63
N PRO A 83 32.51 -55.08 14.82
CA PRO A 83 32.11 -55.62 13.54
C PRO A 83 30.91 -56.59 13.61
N ASP A 84 30.81 -57.38 14.70
CA ASP A 84 29.76 -58.40 14.87
C ASP A 84 28.44 -57.79 15.43
N PHE A 85 28.43 -56.48 15.83
CA PHE A 85 27.23 -55.83 16.42
C PHE A 85 26.02 -55.91 15.50
N PHE A 86 26.21 -55.66 14.21
CA PHE A 86 25.13 -55.70 13.22
C PHE A 86 24.81 -57.07 12.65
N GLU A 87 25.53 -58.11 13.05
CA GLU A 87 25.18 -59.50 12.79
C GLU A 87 24.09 -60.01 13.76
N ASP A 88 24.04 -59.40 14.96
CA ASP A 88 23.09 -59.79 16.00
C ASP A 88 21.81 -58.90 15.90
N ASN A 89 20.64 -59.52 16.10
CA ASN A 89 19.35 -58.85 16.11
C ASN A 89 19.19 -57.83 17.24
N ARG A 90 20.08 -57.82 18.26
CA ARG A 90 20.16 -56.73 19.26
C ARG A 90 20.40 -55.38 18.61
N SER A 91 21.07 -55.30 17.47
CA SER A 91 21.27 -54.10 16.68
C SER A 91 19.96 -53.48 16.19
N LEU A 92 18.90 -54.23 15.99
CA LEU A 92 17.57 -53.73 15.61
C LEU A 92 16.99 -52.77 16.66
N ARG A 93 17.24 -53.05 17.97
CA ARG A 93 16.84 -52.10 19.03
C ARG A 93 17.58 -50.78 18.95
N TYR A 94 18.86 -50.79 18.61
CA TYR A 94 19.65 -49.61 18.40
C TYR A 94 19.14 -48.81 17.18
N LEU A 95 18.92 -49.46 16.04
CA LEU A 95 18.37 -48.82 14.84
C LEU A 95 16.98 -48.23 15.09
N PHE A 96 16.14 -48.93 15.85
CA PHE A 96 14.83 -48.44 16.25
C PHE A 96 14.94 -47.22 17.16
N SER A 97 15.88 -47.20 18.12
CA SER A 97 16.06 -46.03 18.99
C SER A 97 16.42 -44.75 18.19
N ILE A 98 17.22 -44.89 17.14
CA ILE A 98 17.52 -43.83 16.21
C ILE A 98 16.25 -43.35 15.50
N LEU A 99 15.46 -44.28 14.99
CA LEU A 99 14.24 -44.00 14.27
C LEU A 99 13.21 -43.23 15.11
N GLN A 100 13.05 -43.55 16.38
CA GLN A 100 12.14 -42.90 17.31
C GLN A 100 12.53 -41.46 17.61
N HIS A 101 13.81 -41.09 17.53
CA HIS A 101 14.30 -39.75 17.83
C HIS A 101 14.35 -38.85 16.62
N SER A 102 13.85 -39.29 15.47
CA SER A 102 13.85 -38.54 14.25
C SER A 102 12.59 -38.78 13.42
N ASP A 103 11.63 -37.84 13.49
CA ASP A 103 10.38 -37.88 12.71
C ASP A 103 10.60 -37.80 11.19
N ARG A 104 11.86 -37.56 10.77
CA ARG A 104 12.23 -37.32 9.36
C ARG A 104 12.85 -38.53 8.67
N ILE A 105 13.26 -39.51 9.45
CA ILE A 105 13.82 -40.79 8.96
C ILE A 105 12.70 -41.81 8.91
N ILE A 106 12.43 -42.38 7.74
CA ILE A 106 11.42 -43.44 7.62
C ILE A 106 12.01 -44.81 7.85
N SER A 107 13.32 -44.97 7.63
CA SER A 107 14.02 -46.20 7.98
C SER A 107 15.50 -45.94 8.28
N MET A 108 16.04 -46.73 9.20
CA MET A 108 17.46 -46.77 9.53
C MET A 108 17.94 -48.24 9.41
N TYR A 109 19.06 -48.46 8.71
CA TYR A 109 19.48 -49.80 8.39
C TYR A 109 20.98 -49.93 8.15
N VAL A 110 21.43 -51.14 8.15
CA VAL A 110 22.81 -51.55 7.83
C VAL A 110 22.78 -52.72 6.86
N GLY A 111 23.56 -52.61 5.79
CA GLY A 111 23.85 -53.70 4.88
C GLY A 111 25.31 -54.11 5.03
N LEU A 112 25.57 -55.40 5.15
CA LEU A 112 26.92 -55.97 5.30
C LEU A 112 27.46 -56.47 3.96
N ASN A 113 28.77 -56.65 3.89
CA ASN A 113 29.45 -57.10 2.68
C ASN A 113 29.17 -58.56 2.33
N ASP A 114 28.66 -59.38 3.27
CA ASP A 114 28.17 -60.72 3.03
C ASP A 114 26.73 -60.79 2.49
N GLY A 115 26.02 -59.63 2.40
CA GLY A 115 24.63 -59.58 1.98
C GLY A 115 23.63 -59.59 3.14
N SER A 116 24.10 -59.68 4.38
CA SER A 116 23.24 -59.51 5.56
C SER A 116 22.69 -58.10 5.63
N PHE A 117 21.45 -57.96 6.15
CA PHE A 117 20.74 -56.68 6.25
C PHE A 117 20.00 -56.57 7.57
N ARG A 118 20.03 -55.43 8.20
CA ARG A 118 19.32 -55.12 9.43
C ARG A 118 18.65 -53.73 9.26
N GLN A 119 17.33 -53.64 9.51
CA GLN A 119 16.54 -52.41 9.31
C GLN A 119 15.48 -52.28 10.39
N ALA A 120 15.38 -51.08 10.96
CA ALA A 120 14.18 -50.59 11.65
C ALA A 120 13.49 -49.56 10.76
N ARG A 121 12.17 -49.60 10.64
CA ARG A 121 11.43 -48.78 9.72
C ARG A 121 10.04 -48.40 10.24
N GLN A 122 9.54 -47.24 9.80
CA GLN A 122 8.13 -46.89 9.94
C GLN A 122 7.29 -47.67 8.91
N ILE A 123 6.07 -48.01 9.26
CA ILE A 123 5.13 -48.73 8.40
C ILE A 123 3.87 -47.91 8.19
N ASP A 124 3.49 -47.76 6.94
CA ASP A 124 2.15 -47.37 6.58
C ASP A 124 1.24 -48.62 6.55
N PRO A 125 0.21 -48.71 7.42
CA PRO A 125 -0.66 -49.88 7.47
C PRO A 125 -1.42 -50.17 6.16
N ALA A 126 -1.51 -49.19 5.26
CA ALA A 126 -2.16 -49.36 3.95
C ALA A 126 -1.24 -49.99 2.89
N VAL A 127 0.05 -50.14 3.16
CA VAL A 127 1.02 -50.66 2.21
C VAL A 127 1.27 -52.13 2.45
N GLU A 128 1.13 -52.94 1.41
CA GLU A 128 1.43 -54.38 1.46
C GLU A 128 2.92 -54.62 1.64
N ILE A 129 3.26 -55.53 2.55
CA ILE A 129 4.60 -56.04 2.79
C ILE A 129 4.60 -57.52 2.51
N GLN A 130 5.48 -57.96 1.63
CA GLN A 130 5.53 -59.38 1.20
C GLN A 130 4.17 -59.88 0.67
N GLY A 131 3.39 -59.00 -0.05
CA GLY A 131 2.10 -59.36 -0.62
C GLY A 131 0.95 -59.48 0.38
N LYS A 132 1.10 -58.98 1.61
CA LYS A 132 0.07 -58.97 2.65
C LYS A 132 0.07 -57.64 3.37
N LEU A 133 -1.11 -57.23 3.79
CA LEU A 133 -1.23 -56.08 4.69
C LEU A 133 -0.63 -56.41 6.07
N PRO A 134 0.10 -55.50 6.69
CA PRO A 134 0.60 -55.67 8.02
C PRO A 134 -0.55 -55.83 9.04
N PRO A 135 -0.33 -56.45 10.20
CA PRO A 135 -1.34 -56.53 11.26
C PRO A 135 -1.89 -55.17 11.64
N ALA A 136 -3.19 -55.09 11.98
CA ALA A 136 -3.82 -53.84 12.41
C ALA A 136 -3.09 -53.24 13.62
N GLY A 137 -2.85 -51.92 13.60
CA GLY A 137 -2.10 -51.22 14.64
C GLY A 137 -0.59 -51.16 14.44
N THR A 138 -0.06 -51.80 13.38
CA THR A 138 1.38 -51.75 13.05
C THR A 138 1.79 -50.27 12.79
N ARG A 139 2.88 -49.87 13.45
CA ARG A 139 3.51 -48.56 13.26
C ARG A 139 4.95 -48.70 12.80
N TYR A 140 5.61 -49.77 13.22
CA TYR A 140 7.02 -50.04 12.93
C TYR A 140 7.20 -51.49 12.52
N ALA A 141 8.34 -51.76 11.84
CA ALA A 141 8.81 -53.11 11.65
C ALA A 141 10.32 -53.18 11.81
N ASP A 142 10.77 -54.21 12.49
CA ASP A 142 12.14 -54.66 12.43
C ASP A 142 12.23 -55.67 11.27
N ARG A 143 13.22 -55.48 10.37
CA ARG A 143 13.49 -56.38 9.24
C ARG A 143 14.93 -56.84 9.25
N TRP A 144 15.13 -58.10 8.98
CA TRP A 144 16.48 -58.62 8.78
C TRP A 144 16.53 -59.66 7.68
N ILE A 145 17.61 -59.64 6.91
CA ILE A 145 17.90 -60.62 5.86
C ILE A 145 19.13 -61.40 6.26
N THR A 146 19.03 -62.75 6.20
CA THR A 146 20.11 -63.64 6.50
C THR A 146 20.49 -64.41 5.25
N PRO A 147 21.74 -64.29 4.74
CA PRO A 147 22.23 -65.08 3.64
C PRO A 147 22.25 -66.55 3.99
N GLN A 148 21.89 -67.39 3.02
CA GLN A 148 21.97 -68.85 3.17
C GLN A 148 22.95 -69.43 2.14
N ARG A 149 23.80 -70.33 2.57
CA ARG A 149 24.73 -71.04 1.66
C ARG A 149 23.95 -71.93 0.69
N GLY A 150 24.01 -71.57 -0.62
CA GLY A 150 23.40 -72.42 -1.68
C GLY A 150 21.89 -72.28 -1.83
N SER A 151 21.26 -71.36 -1.11
CA SER A 151 19.81 -71.07 -1.18
C SER A 151 19.54 -69.59 -1.22
N ALA A 152 18.31 -69.19 -1.60
CA ALA A 152 17.87 -67.75 -1.56
C ALA A 152 17.90 -67.24 -0.11
N PRO A 153 18.32 -65.98 0.13
CA PRO A 153 18.26 -65.37 1.44
C PRO A 153 16.83 -65.36 2.01
N ILE A 154 16.73 -65.40 3.34
CA ILE A 154 15.46 -65.33 4.04
C ILE A 154 15.29 -63.90 4.56
N ASP A 155 14.13 -63.29 4.27
CA ASP A 155 13.72 -61.97 4.68
C ASP A 155 12.65 -62.09 5.78
N HIS A 156 13.01 -61.63 6.97
CA HIS A 156 12.18 -61.68 8.16
C HIS A 156 11.63 -60.28 8.46
N TYR A 157 10.36 -60.23 8.85
CA TYR A 157 9.71 -59.04 9.39
C TYR A 157 9.11 -59.33 10.76
N LEU A 158 9.32 -58.41 11.70
CA LEU A 158 8.65 -58.37 12.97
C LEU A 158 7.84 -57.07 13.03
N PHE A 159 6.50 -57.17 13.04
CA PHE A 159 5.60 -56.03 13.06
C PHE A 159 5.35 -55.56 14.49
N LEU A 160 5.45 -54.24 14.72
CA LEU A 160 5.45 -53.64 16.03
C LEU A 160 4.42 -52.51 16.07
N ASP A 161 3.75 -52.32 17.22
CA ASP A 161 2.94 -51.16 17.49
C ASP A 161 3.79 -49.93 17.89
N ALA A 162 3.12 -48.85 18.32
CA ALA A 162 3.80 -47.61 18.74
C ALA A 162 4.69 -47.80 19.99
N ASP A 163 4.33 -48.72 20.85
CA ASP A 163 5.05 -49.03 22.10
C ASP A 163 6.08 -50.19 21.92
N ARG A 164 6.31 -50.58 20.64
CA ARG A 164 7.21 -51.68 20.27
C ARG A 164 6.73 -53.05 20.74
N LYS A 165 5.46 -53.24 20.97
CA LYS A 165 4.89 -54.57 21.25
C LYS A 165 4.72 -55.31 19.92
N GLU A 166 5.10 -56.57 19.92
CA GLU A 166 4.95 -57.46 18.76
C GLU A 166 3.47 -57.68 18.43
N LEU A 167 3.12 -57.47 17.16
CA LEU A 167 1.77 -57.71 16.61
C LEU A 167 1.74 -58.93 15.67
N GLY A 168 2.89 -59.36 15.16
CA GLY A 168 3.01 -60.47 14.26
C GLY A 168 4.37 -60.53 13.56
N SER A 169 4.63 -61.58 12.83
CA SER A 169 5.84 -61.75 12.06
C SER A 169 5.55 -62.34 10.68
N SER A 170 6.47 -62.14 9.75
CA SER A 170 6.45 -62.75 8.42
C SER A 170 7.84 -63.13 7.98
N GLU A 171 7.92 -64.21 7.22
CA GLU A 171 9.17 -64.73 6.72
C GLU A 171 8.99 -65.29 5.30
N GLN A 172 9.89 -64.91 4.38
CA GLN A 172 9.89 -65.47 3.01
C GLN A 172 11.28 -65.38 2.39
N THR A 173 11.49 -66.11 1.34
CA THR A 173 12.70 -66.02 0.52
C THR A 173 12.70 -64.72 -0.26
N THR A 174 13.86 -64.13 -0.45
CA THR A 174 13.99 -62.81 -1.14
C THR A 174 15.14 -62.82 -2.13
N SER A 175 15.03 -61.98 -3.14
CA SER A 175 16.12 -61.64 -4.06
C SER A 175 16.80 -60.33 -3.67
N TYR A 176 16.40 -59.67 -2.56
CA TYR A 176 16.97 -58.43 -2.12
C TYR A 176 18.42 -58.59 -1.71
N ASP A 177 19.33 -57.89 -2.38
CA ASP A 177 20.74 -57.81 -2.01
C ASP A 177 21.07 -56.32 -1.74
N PRO A 178 21.44 -55.94 -0.48
CA PRO A 178 21.80 -54.57 -0.13
C PRO A 178 22.97 -54.06 -0.98
N ARG A 179 23.91 -54.91 -1.38
CA ARG A 179 25.12 -54.54 -2.16
C ARG A 179 24.79 -54.07 -3.57
N ALA A 180 23.67 -54.54 -4.14
CA ALA A 180 23.20 -54.17 -5.47
C ALA A 180 22.45 -52.79 -5.46
N ARG A 181 22.12 -52.27 -4.27
CA ARG A 181 21.33 -51.04 -4.13
C ARG A 181 22.18 -49.80 -4.33
N LEU A 182 21.54 -48.72 -4.87
CA LEU A 182 22.20 -47.45 -5.20
C LEU A 182 22.91 -46.85 -3.97
N TRP A 183 22.26 -46.81 -2.82
CA TRP A 183 22.82 -46.26 -1.59
C TRP A 183 24.10 -46.96 -1.14
N TYR A 184 24.17 -48.29 -1.27
CA TYR A 184 25.35 -49.09 -0.89
C TYR A 184 26.52 -48.82 -1.83
N ARG A 185 26.25 -48.91 -3.14
CA ARG A 185 27.27 -48.63 -4.18
C ARG A 185 27.81 -47.23 -4.12
N THR A 186 26.92 -46.20 -3.96
CA THR A 186 27.36 -44.82 -3.83
C THR A 186 28.28 -44.62 -2.62
N ALA A 187 27.95 -45.18 -1.45
CA ALA A 187 28.80 -45.09 -0.28
C ALA A 187 30.13 -45.86 -0.48
N GLN A 188 30.12 -47.03 -1.11
CA GLN A 188 31.29 -47.79 -1.44
C GLN A 188 32.24 -47.07 -2.40
N GLU A 189 31.69 -46.46 -3.46
CA GLU A 189 32.46 -45.73 -4.48
C GLU A 189 33.07 -44.43 -3.93
N THR A 190 32.28 -43.68 -3.16
CA THR A 190 32.74 -42.42 -2.55
C THR A 190 33.69 -42.60 -1.38
N ARG A 191 33.69 -43.80 -0.75
CA ARG A 191 34.44 -44.14 0.48
C ARG A 191 34.18 -43.14 1.63
N ALA A 192 33.07 -42.42 1.58
CA ALA A 192 32.68 -41.42 2.54
C ALA A 192 31.15 -41.39 2.72
N LEU A 193 30.71 -40.68 3.74
CA LEU A 193 29.28 -40.38 3.86
C LEU A 193 28.81 -39.70 2.57
N SER A 194 27.73 -40.23 2.00
CA SER A 194 27.19 -39.80 0.72
C SER A 194 25.67 -39.83 0.73
N VAL A 195 25.09 -39.02 -0.16
CA VAL A 195 23.64 -39.01 -0.41
C VAL A 195 23.40 -39.68 -1.78
N SER A 196 22.52 -40.65 -1.84
CA SER A 196 22.15 -41.32 -3.10
C SER A 196 21.39 -40.37 -4.04
N ASP A 197 21.26 -40.74 -5.30
CA ASP A 197 20.22 -40.13 -6.17
C ASP A 197 18.84 -40.57 -5.68
N VAL A 198 17.82 -39.83 -6.13
CA VAL A 198 16.43 -40.17 -5.84
C VAL A 198 16.11 -41.55 -6.42
N ASP A 199 15.54 -42.40 -5.59
CA ASP A 199 15.20 -43.78 -5.96
C ASP A 199 13.86 -44.21 -5.31
N VAL A 200 13.31 -45.33 -5.78
CA VAL A 200 12.16 -45.97 -5.15
C VAL A 200 12.64 -46.88 -4.03
N PHE A 201 12.15 -46.67 -2.83
CA PHE A 201 12.41 -47.59 -1.73
C PHE A 201 11.71 -48.92 -1.97
N ALA A 202 12.48 -49.95 -2.22
CA ALA A 202 12.07 -51.23 -2.79
C ALA A 202 10.85 -51.89 -2.14
N THR A 203 10.61 -51.67 -0.85
CA THR A 203 9.55 -52.33 -0.10
C THR A 203 8.29 -51.48 0.07
N LEU A 204 8.41 -50.14 0.11
CA LEU A 204 7.27 -49.24 0.35
C LEU A 204 6.75 -48.55 -0.92
N GLY A 205 7.49 -48.65 -2.02
CA GLY A 205 7.17 -47.89 -3.22
C GLY A 205 7.26 -46.35 -3.03
N LEU A 206 7.73 -45.89 -1.86
CA LEU A 206 7.96 -44.46 -1.58
C LEU A 206 9.20 -44.00 -2.33
N VAL A 207 9.19 -42.75 -2.70
CA VAL A 207 10.28 -42.10 -3.42
C VAL A 207 11.06 -41.22 -2.47
N GLY A 208 12.38 -41.31 -2.52
CA GLY A 208 13.25 -40.57 -1.64
C GLY A 208 14.72 -40.76 -1.99
N PHE A 209 15.57 -40.37 -1.09
CA PHE A 209 17.02 -40.57 -1.18
C PHE A 209 17.56 -41.09 0.15
N THR A 210 18.72 -41.71 0.07
CA THR A 210 19.36 -42.34 1.21
C THR A 210 20.66 -41.64 1.57
N VAL A 211 20.85 -41.36 2.84
CA VAL A 211 22.15 -40.96 3.41
C VAL A 211 22.85 -42.22 3.86
N GLY A 212 24.02 -42.52 3.28
CA GLY A 212 24.80 -43.73 3.59
C GLY A 212 26.23 -43.41 4.04
N ALA A 213 26.74 -44.12 5.02
CA ALA A 213 28.14 -44.08 5.47
C ALA A 213 28.76 -45.46 5.46
N PRO A 214 29.85 -45.69 4.71
CA PRO A 214 30.56 -46.96 4.72
C PRO A 214 31.37 -47.07 6.02
N PHE A 215 31.55 -48.29 6.48
CA PHE A 215 32.45 -48.62 7.57
C PHE A 215 33.39 -49.75 7.20
N TYR A 216 34.59 -49.65 7.74
CA TYR A 216 35.71 -50.53 7.37
C TYR A 216 36.27 -51.21 8.60
N VAL A 217 36.73 -52.47 8.43
CA VAL A 217 37.48 -53.24 9.43
C VAL A 217 38.74 -53.71 8.76
N ASP A 218 39.87 -53.46 9.36
CA ASP A 218 41.18 -53.81 8.81
C ASP A 218 41.39 -53.31 7.35
N GLY A 219 40.84 -52.16 7.04
CA GLY A 219 40.93 -51.55 5.71
C GLY A 219 39.97 -52.12 4.65
N ALA A 220 39.23 -53.18 4.97
CA ALA A 220 38.23 -53.78 4.08
C ALA A 220 36.82 -53.24 4.39
N LEU A 221 36.02 -52.98 3.35
CA LEU A 221 34.62 -52.59 3.52
C LEU A 221 33.85 -53.71 4.22
N ARG A 222 33.35 -53.46 5.43
CA ARG A 222 32.53 -54.40 6.19
C ARG A 222 31.05 -54.19 5.93
N GLY A 223 30.61 -52.93 5.73
CA GLY A 223 29.21 -52.61 5.45
C GLY A 223 28.96 -51.14 5.24
N VAL A 224 27.70 -50.80 5.10
CA VAL A 224 27.20 -49.42 4.96
C VAL A 224 26.02 -49.27 5.91
N ALA A 225 26.09 -48.26 6.79
CA ALA A 225 24.95 -47.77 7.58
C ALA A 225 24.20 -46.69 6.80
N ALA A 226 22.87 -46.72 6.83
CA ALA A 226 22.09 -45.80 5.99
C ALA A 226 20.72 -45.46 6.58
N ALA A 227 20.21 -44.28 6.19
CA ALA A 227 18.90 -43.78 6.56
C ALA A 227 18.16 -43.25 5.33
N ASP A 228 16.86 -43.53 5.25
CA ASP A 228 15.98 -43.06 4.17
C ASP A 228 15.19 -41.86 4.56
N ILE A 229 15.11 -40.91 3.62
CA ILE A 229 14.34 -39.66 3.68
C ILE A 229 13.43 -39.64 2.47
N THR A 230 12.11 -39.38 2.66
CA THR A 230 11.15 -39.26 1.56
C THR A 230 11.13 -37.85 0.96
N LEU A 231 10.77 -37.76 -0.32
CA LEU A 231 10.54 -36.47 -0.97
C LEU A 231 9.32 -35.74 -0.37
N ASP A 232 8.29 -36.46 0.05
CA ASP A 232 7.10 -35.91 0.70
C ASP A 232 7.47 -35.27 2.04
N GLY A 233 8.29 -35.91 2.88
CA GLY A 233 8.77 -35.30 4.14
C GLY A 233 9.59 -34.04 3.93
N LEU A 234 10.34 -33.94 2.83
CA LEU A 234 11.05 -32.72 2.46
C LEU A 234 10.10 -31.64 1.94
N SER A 235 9.04 -32.00 1.24
CA SER A 235 7.99 -31.10 0.78
C SER A 235 7.17 -30.55 1.95
N ASP A 236 6.84 -31.38 2.92
CA ASP A 236 6.18 -30.95 4.17
C ASP A 236 6.99 -29.90 4.91
N TYR A 237 8.30 -30.14 5.02
CA TYR A 237 9.22 -29.18 5.63
C TYR A 237 9.20 -27.80 4.93
N LEU A 238 9.20 -27.77 3.58
CA LEU A 238 9.10 -26.52 2.83
C LEU A 238 7.73 -25.85 2.99
N ALA A 239 6.66 -26.63 3.09
CA ALA A 239 5.29 -26.14 3.23
C ALA A 239 5.04 -25.47 4.60
N GLU A 240 5.66 -25.98 5.65
CA GLU A 240 5.54 -25.45 7.02
C GLU A 240 6.30 -24.13 7.22
N ARG A 241 7.27 -23.83 6.36
CA ARG A 241 8.19 -22.69 6.49
C ARG A 241 8.08 -21.74 5.30
N LYS A 242 6.91 -21.13 5.13
CA LYS A 242 6.70 -20.09 4.11
C LYS A 242 7.05 -18.71 4.66
N ILE A 243 7.66 -17.86 3.84
CA ILE A 243 7.92 -16.45 4.18
C ILE A 243 6.61 -15.67 4.24
N SER A 244 5.70 -15.98 3.31
CA SER A 244 4.38 -15.37 3.19
C SER A 244 3.39 -16.40 2.66
N PRO A 245 2.08 -16.17 2.77
CA PRO A 245 1.06 -17.09 2.28
C PRO A 245 1.22 -17.46 0.79
N GLY A 246 1.64 -16.50 -0.03
CA GLY A 246 1.84 -16.68 -1.47
C GLY A 246 3.21 -17.23 -1.87
N THR A 247 4.13 -17.44 -0.91
CA THR A 247 5.48 -17.96 -1.22
C THR A 247 5.44 -19.39 -1.71
N LEU A 248 6.11 -19.65 -2.83
CA LEU A 248 6.39 -20.95 -3.38
C LEU A 248 7.89 -21.25 -3.25
N SER A 249 8.21 -22.42 -2.70
CA SER A 249 9.59 -22.88 -2.52
C SER A 249 9.78 -24.24 -3.16
N TYR A 250 10.86 -24.39 -3.90
CA TYR A 250 11.23 -25.61 -4.61
C TYR A 250 12.68 -25.98 -4.30
N ILE A 251 12.95 -27.25 -4.09
CA ILE A 251 14.31 -27.79 -4.16
C ILE A 251 14.48 -28.45 -5.53
N LEU A 252 15.45 -27.95 -6.29
CA LEU A 252 15.75 -28.39 -7.64
C LEU A 252 17.09 -29.09 -7.70
N ASP A 253 17.23 -30.07 -8.59
CA ASP A 253 18.54 -30.60 -8.95
C ASP A 253 19.26 -29.68 -9.96
N HIS A 254 20.47 -30.05 -10.35
CA HIS A 254 21.29 -29.30 -11.29
C HIS A 254 20.69 -29.22 -12.71
N GLN A 255 19.70 -30.03 -13.04
CA GLN A 255 18.98 -30.08 -14.30
C GLN A 255 17.65 -29.29 -14.23
N GLY A 256 17.29 -28.73 -13.09
CA GLY A 256 16.02 -28.02 -12.88
C GLY A 256 14.83 -28.94 -12.64
N ARG A 257 15.08 -30.22 -12.29
CA ARG A 257 14.02 -31.14 -11.92
C ARG A 257 13.67 -30.97 -10.45
N VAL A 258 12.38 -31.09 -10.13
CA VAL A 258 11.86 -30.81 -8.80
C VAL A 258 12.03 -32.03 -7.88
N ILE A 259 12.78 -31.81 -6.81
CA ILE A 259 12.96 -32.81 -5.74
C ILE A 259 11.87 -32.66 -4.69
N ALA A 260 11.57 -31.41 -4.27
CA ALA A 260 10.56 -31.10 -3.28
C ALA A 260 9.95 -29.74 -3.55
N ASN A 261 8.71 -29.52 -3.08
CA ASN A 261 8.00 -28.25 -3.24
C ASN A 261 7.07 -27.96 -2.07
N SER A 262 6.86 -26.66 -1.79
CA SER A 262 5.99 -26.19 -0.71
C SER A 262 4.49 -26.33 -0.99
N GLU A 263 4.10 -26.73 -2.20
CA GLU A 263 2.70 -26.99 -2.57
C GLU A 263 2.29 -28.42 -2.26
N ARG A 264 3.23 -29.27 -1.82
CA ARG A 264 3.03 -30.72 -1.61
C ARG A 264 2.53 -31.45 -2.85
N ALA A 265 2.79 -30.88 -4.03
CA ALA A 265 2.42 -31.49 -5.29
C ALA A 265 3.35 -32.64 -5.62
N LYS A 266 2.79 -33.73 -6.11
CA LYS A 266 3.59 -34.88 -6.57
C LYS A 266 4.32 -34.51 -7.87
N THR A 267 5.64 -34.44 -7.81
CA THR A 267 6.51 -33.98 -8.90
C THR A 267 7.37 -35.12 -9.51
N TYR A 268 6.93 -36.34 -9.34
CA TYR A 268 7.61 -37.52 -9.87
C TYR A 268 6.63 -38.57 -10.40
N ALA A 269 7.05 -39.34 -11.37
CA ALA A 269 6.42 -40.57 -11.81
C ALA A 269 7.35 -41.75 -11.52
N SER A 270 6.76 -42.86 -11.09
CA SER A 270 7.52 -44.13 -10.94
C SER A 270 7.02 -45.11 -11.99
N GLN A 271 7.89 -45.52 -12.91
CA GLN A 271 7.62 -46.56 -13.89
C GLN A 271 8.71 -47.61 -13.88
N ASN A 272 8.32 -48.89 -13.79
CA ASN A 272 9.25 -50.00 -13.81
C ASN A 272 10.39 -49.90 -12.76
N GLY A 273 10.10 -49.37 -11.59
CA GLY A 273 11.09 -49.20 -10.51
C GLY A 273 12.09 -48.07 -10.75
N ARG A 274 11.86 -47.20 -11.75
CA ARG A 274 12.65 -45.98 -11.98
C ARG A 274 11.83 -44.79 -11.66
N VAL A 275 12.47 -43.80 -11.02
CA VAL A 275 11.87 -42.48 -10.72
C VAL A 275 12.23 -41.52 -11.82
N GLU A 276 11.21 -40.88 -12.37
CA GLU A 276 11.36 -39.77 -13.30
C GLU A 276 10.83 -38.50 -12.61
N LEU A 277 11.75 -37.58 -12.26
CA LEU A 277 11.41 -36.29 -11.67
C LEU A 277 10.94 -35.35 -12.75
N GLN A 278 9.85 -34.59 -12.48
CA GLN A 278 9.36 -33.57 -13.38
C GLN A 278 10.28 -32.35 -13.38
N HIS A 279 10.48 -31.77 -14.55
CA HIS A 279 11.18 -30.51 -14.66
C HIS A 279 10.26 -29.36 -14.20
N ILE A 280 10.80 -28.32 -13.59
CA ILE A 280 10.03 -27.17 -13.06
C ILE A 280 9.15 -26.49 -14.10
N THR A 281 9.54 -26.54 -15.37
CA THR A 281 8.76 -25.99 -16.50
C THR A 281 7.59 -26.88 -16.93
N SER A 282 7.49 -28.09 -16.43
CA SER A 282 6.44 -29.06 -16.76
C SER A 282 5.41 -29.25 -15.66
N LEU A 283 5.48 -28.44 -14.60
CA LEU A 283 4.49 -28.45 -13.53
C LEU A 283 3.14 -27.91 -14.03
N GLY A 284 2.04 -28.37 -13.43
CA GLY A 284 0.70 -27.86 -13.76
C GLY A 284 0.48 -26.39 -13.43
N ASN A 285 1.32 -25.79 -12.60
CA ASN A 285 1.37 -24.37 -12.28
C ASN A 285 2.36 -23.68 -13.23
N GLU A 286 1.90 -22.67 -13.98
CA GLU A 286 2.75 -21.95 -14.93
C GLU A 286 3.75 -20.99 -14.25
N LEU A 287 3.43 -20.48 -13.05
CA LEU A 287 4.24 -19.49 -12.36
C LEU A 287 5.70 -19.93 -12.12
N PRO A 288 5.99 -21.15 -11.62
CA PRO A 288 7.37 -21.63 -11.47
C PRO A 288 8.14 -21.71 -12.80
N ALA A 289 7.46 -22.12 -13.88
CA ALA A 289 8.05 -22.20 -15.21
C ALA A 289 8.45 -20.82 -15.75
N VAL A 290 7.54 -19.85 -15.62
CA VAL A 290 7.79 -18.45 -15.99
C VAL A 290 8.93 -17.88 -15.16
N ALA A 291 8.88 -18.01 -13.84
CA ALA A 291 9.95 -17.55 -12.94
C ALA A 291 11.31 -18.16 -13.33
N PHE A 292 11.35 -19.45 -13.61
CA PHE A 292 12.59 -20.14 -13.99
C PHE A 292 13.16 -19.67 -15.34
N SER A 293 12.31 -19.21 -16.26
CA SER A 293 12.75 -18.64 -17.54
C SER A 293 13.44 -17.29 -17.40
N PHE A 294 13.04 -16.49 -16.40
CA PHE A 294 13.64 -15.18 -16.09
C PHE A 294 14.94 -15.28 -15.27
N ARG A 295 15.35 -16.49 -14.85
CA ARG A 295 16.55 -16.61 -14.04
C ARG A 295 17.78 -16.01 -14.72
N PRO A 296 18.59 -15.22 -14.02
CA PRO A 296 19.82 -14.65 -14.55
C PRO A 296 20.83 -15.74 -14.95
N ARG A 297 21.57 -15.50 -16.04
CA ARG A 297 22.64 -16.42 -16.48
C ARG A 297 23.98 -16.19 -15.77
N GLY A 298 24.02 -15.24 -14.81
CA GLY A 298 25.21 -14.83 -14.08
C GLY A 298 25.14 -15.08 -12.58
N ASN A 299 25.93 -14.32 -11.82
CA ASN A 299 26.03 -14.44 -10.37
C ASN A 299 24.85 -13.79 -9.60
N GLU A 300 23.95 -13.12 -10.27
CA GLU A 300 22.74 -12.59 -9.61
C GLU A 300 21.85 -13.73 -9.16
N LYS A 301 21.59 -13.74 -7.86
CA LYS A 301 20.81 -14.79 -7.22
C LYS A 301 19.34 -14.41 -7.07
N MET A 302 19.00 -13.11 -7.22
CA MET A 302 17.67 -12.56 -7.04
C MET A 302 17.26 -11.76 -8.28
N PHE A 303 15.98 -11.84 -8.65
CA PHE A 303 15.42 -11.15 -9.81
C PHE A 303 13.91 -10.96 -9.62
N SER A 304 13.38 -9.92 -10.27
CA SER A 304 11.93 -9.62 -10.29
C SER A 304 11.35 -9.88 -11.67
N PHE A 305 10.10 -10.28 -11.71
CA PHE A 305 9.36 -10.52 -12.95
C PHE A 305 7.87 -10.29 -12.74
N ALA A 306 7.13 -10.01 -13.81
CA ALA A 306 5.68 -9.86 -13.78
C ALA A 306 4.99 -11.07 -14.41
N HIS A 307 3.91 -11.56 -13.79
CA HIS A 307 3.09 -12.63 -14.33
C HIS A 307 1.63 -12.47 -13.86
N GLY A 308 0.65 -12.61 -14.77
CA GLY A 308 -0.76 -12.50 -14.43
C GLY A 308 -1.18 -11.16 -13.82
N GLY A 309 -0.49 -10.06 -14.17
CA GLY A 309 -0.76 -8.72 -13.63
C GLY A 309 -0.23 -8.49 -12.20
N LYS A 310 0.61 -9.39 -11.69
CA LYS A 310 1.27 -9.28 -10.38
C LYS A 310 2.78 -9.28 -10.55
N ASP A 311 3.45 -8.56 -9.67
CA ASP A 311 4.90 -8.55 -9.56
C ASP A 311 5.38 -9.60 -8.57
N TYR A 312 6.44 -10.32 -8.95
CA TYR A 312 7.06 -11.36 -8.15
C TYR A 312 8.55 -11.09 -7.98
N VAL A 313 9.08 -11.51 -6.85
CA VAL A 313 10.50 -11.61 -6.61
C VAL A 313 10.87 -13.08 -6.47
N ALA A 314 11.93 -13.49 -7.16
CA ALA A 314 12.41 -14.85 -7.09
C ALA A 314 13.91 -14.90 -6.76
N ARG A 315 14.31 -15.92 -6.03
CA ARG A 315 15.70 -16.19 -5.68
C ARG A 315 16.07 -17.64 -5.94
N LEU A 316 17.24 -17.83 -6.58
CA LEU A 316 17.85 -19.12 -6.75
C LEU A 316 19.13 -19.18 -5.89
N ALA A 317 19.18 -20.08 -4.94
CA ALA A 317 20.31 -20.25 -4.04
C ALA A 317 20.83 -21.69 -4.10
N THR A 318 22.14 -21.87 -4.25
CA THR A 318 22.76 -23.20 -4.28
C THR A 318 22.92 -23.72 -2.87
N LEU A 319 22.48 -24.94 -2.61
CA LEU A 319 22.70 -25.64 -1.35
C LEU A 319 24.20 -25.97 -1.20
N PRO A 320 24.74 -25.98 0.01
CA PRO A 320 26.16 -26.27 0.23
C PRO A 320 26.58 -27.63 -0.33
N PRO A 321 27.79 -27.76 -0.83
CA PRO A 321 28.29 -29.00 -1.44
C PRO A 321 28.40 -30.17 -0.45
N GLU A 322 28.26 -29.91 0.83
CA GLU A 322 28.23 -30.92 1.91
C GLU A 322 27.10 -31.94 1.75
N PHE A 323 26.07 -31.63 0.94
CA PHE A 323 25.02 -32.58 0.56
C PHE A 323 25.52 -33.62 -0.46
N GLY A 324 26.71 -33.48 -0.99
CA GLY A 324 27.20 -34.34 -2.09
C GLY A 324 26.43 -34.19 -3.40
N LYS A 325 25.45 -33.26 -3.44
CA LYS A 325 24.57 -32.99 -4.59
C LYS A 325 24.56 -31.49 -4.90
N ARG A 326 24.43 -31.14 -6.17
CA ARG A 326 24.27 -29.75 -6.62
C ARG A 326 22.80 -29.36 -6.64
N TRP A 327 22.19 -29.32 -5.47
CA TRP A 327 20.79 -28.89 -5.32
C TRP A 327 20.70 -27.39 -5.18
N GLN A 328 19.57 -26.85 -5.57
CA GLN A 328 19.27 -25.43 -5.52
C GLN A 328 17.93 -25.21 -4.84
N LEU A 329 17.87 -24.24 -3.95
CA LEU A 329 16.63 -23.72 -3.39
C LEU A 329 16.12 -22.60 -4.29
N PHE A 330 14.93 -22.75 -4.82
CA PHE A 330 14.26 -21.76 -5.64
C PHE A 330 13.02 -21.24 -4.92
N VAL A 331 13.01 -19.96 -4.60
CA VAL A 331 11.93 -19.29 -3.86
C VAL A 331 11.30 -18.26 -4.76
N ILE A 332 9.98 -18.22 -4.82
CA ILE A 332 9.16 -17.28 -5.58
C ILE A 332 8.15 -16.68 -4.63
N THR A 333 8.07 -15.36 -4.55
CA THR A 333 7.16 -14.68 -3.64
C THR A 333 6.46 -13.53 -4.35
N PRO A 334 5.12 -13.39 -4.22
CA PRO A 334 4.41 -12.21 -4.71
C PRO A 334 4.86 -10.98 -3.96
N LEU A 335 5.11 -9.87 -4.68
CA LEU A 335 5.45 -8.60 -4.05
C LEU A 335 4.27 -8.03 -3.26
N ASP A 336 3.05 -8.33 -3.70
CA ASP A 336 1.80 -7.92 -3.03
C ASP A 336 1.73 -8.37 -1.56
N ASP A 337 2.31 -9.53 -1.23
CA ASP A 337 2.34 -10.03 0.15
C ASP A 337 3.11 -9.11 1.11
N PHE A 338 4.03 -8.31 0.57
CA PHE A 338 4.82 -7.31 1.32
C PHE A 338 4.27 -5.90 1.18
N THR A 339 3.57 -5.60 0.07
CA THR A 339 3.04 -4.25 -0.20
C THR A 339 1.64 -4.04 0.36
N SER A 340 0.88 -5.09 0.63
CA SER A 340 -0.52 -5.01 1.07
C SER A 340 -0.73 -4.14 2.33
N ALA A 341 0.20 -4.18 3.28
CA ALA A 341 0.17 -3.32 4.47
C ALA A 341 0.34 -1.83 4.12
N PHE A 342 1.17 -1.52 3.11
CA PHE A 342 1.39 -0.16 2.62
C PHE A 342 0.20 0.35 1.80
N ASP A 343 -0.48 -0.52 1.05
CA ASP A 343 -1.66 -0.15 0.27
C ASP A 343 -2.81 0.30 1.16
N GLU A 344 -3.04 -0.37 2.27
CA GLU A 344 -4.04 0.06 3.24
C GLU A 344 -3.67 1.38 3.90
N GLN A 345 -2.39 1.58 4.23
CA GLN A 345 -1.89 2.85 4.75
C GLN A 345 -2.01 3.98 3.72
N ASN A 346 -1.69 3.71 2.46
CA ASN A 346 -1.84 4.68 1.36
C ASN A 346 -3.30 5.07 1.13
N LYS A 347 -4.25 4.13 1.18
CA LYS A 347 -5.70 4.41 1.12
C LYS A 347 -6.16 5.30 2.27
N ARG A 348 -5.69 5.05 3.49
CA ARG A 348 -5.99 5.90 4.66
C ARG A 348 -5.41 7.31 4.50
N LEU A 349 -4.16 7.43 4.03
CA LEU A 349 -3.53 8.72 3.73
C LEU A 349 -4.29 9.49 2.65
N ALA A 350 -4.71 8.83 1.58
CA ALA A 350 -5.52 9.44 0.53
C ALA A 350 -6.88 9.93 1.08
N LEU A 351 -7.53 9.15 1.93
CA LEU A 351 -8.79 9.52 2.58
C LEU A 351 -8.61 10.73 3.51
N PHE A 352 -7.61 10.71 4.40
CA PHE A 352 -7.31 11.85 5.28
C PHE A 352 -6.94 13.10 4.49
N GLY A 353 -6.19 12.96 3.40
CA GLY A 353 -5.87 14.05 2.50
C GLY A 353 -7.10 14.64 1.82
N ALA A 354 -8.01 13.81 1.35
CA ALA A 354 -9.27 14.27 0.75
C ALA A 354 -10.13 15.03 1.78
N ILE A 355 -10.23 14.53 3.01
CA ILE A 355 -10.92 15.20 4.12
C ILE A 355 -10.23 16.55 4.43
N ALA A 356 -8.90 16.58 4.51
CA ALA A 356 -8.15 17.80 4.78
C ALA A 356 -8.39 18.87 3.70
N ILE A 357 -8.39 18.47 2.41
CA ILE A 357 -8.72 19.39 1.30
C ILE A 357 -10.15 19.91 1.43
N LEU A 358 -11.12 19.07 1.75
CA LEU A 358 -12.51 19.46 1.91
C LEU A 358 -12.67 20.46 3.07
N VAL A 359 -12.06 20.18 4.23
CA VAL A 359 -12.04 21.09 5.38
C VAL A 359 -11.38 22.41 4.99
N GLN A 360 -10.27 22.37 4.27
CA GLN A 360 -9.57 23.57 3.80
C GLN A 360 -10.45 24.41 2.86
N ILE A 361 -11.16 23.80 1.91
CA ILE A 361 -12.11 24.48 1.03
C ILE A 361 -13.21 25.15 1.84
N CYS A 362 -13.77 24.48 2.84
CA CYS A 362 -14.77 25.06 3.74
C CYS A 362 -14.22 26.25 4.52
N ILE A 363 -13.02 26.15 5.08
CA ILE A 363 -12.37 27.24 5.82
C ILE A 363 -12.12 28.43 4.90
N ILE A 364 -11.58 28.23 3.70
CA ILE A 364 -11.31 29.29 2.74
C ILE A 364 -12.60 29.94 2.27
N TYR A 365 -13.65 29.15 2.00
CA TYR A 365 -14.97 29.69 1.64
C TYR A 365 -15.54 30.55 2.77
N PHE A 366 -15.48 30.08 4.01
CA PHE A 366 -15.93 30.86 5.18
C PHE A 366 -15.12 32.16 5.35
N LEU A 367 -13.79 32.05 5.33
CA LEU A 367 -12.89 33.18 5.48
C LEU A 367 -13.09 34.20 4.34
N SER A 368 -13.18 33.72 3.10
CA SER A 368 -13.47 34.56 1.94
C SER A 368 -14.83 35.28 2.08
N SER A 369 -15.84 34.60 2.65
CA SER A 369 -17.14 35.22 2.88
C SER A 369 -17.09 36.30 3.96
N VAL A 370 -16.31 36.10 5.02
CA VAL A 370 -16.14 37.05 6.14
C VAL A 370 -15.37 38.29 5.70
N VAL A 371 -14.45 38.18 4.74
CA VAL A 371 -13.66 39.31 4.22
C VAL A 371 -14.33 39.97 3.02
N SER A 372 -14.69 39.20 2.01
CA SER A 372 -15.14 39.75 0.72
C SER A 372 -16.56 40.31 0.76
N SER A 373 -17.48 39.68 1.52
CA SER A 373 -18.88 40.16 1.56
C SER A 373 -19.05 41.56 2.15
N PRO A 374 -18.42 41.90 3.30
CA PRO A 374 -18.46 43.27 3.81
C PRO A 374 -17.82 44.29 2.87
N LEU A 375 -16.67 43.93 2.24
CA LEU A 375 -15.99 44.83 1.30
C LEU A 375 -16.85 45.14 0.06
N GLU A 376 -17.50 44.11 -0.53
CA GLU A 376 -18.45 44.34 -1.64
C GLU A 376 -19.61 45.24 -1.24
N LYS A 377 -20.17 45.04 -0.02
CA LYS A 377 -21.25 45.91 0.49
C LYS A 377 -20.77 47.31 0.72
N LEU A 378 -19.54 47.51 1.24
CA LEU A 378 -18.96 48.85 1.41
C LEU A 378 -18.71 49.52 0.07
N ALA A 379 -18.21 48.80 -0.95
CA ALA A 379 -18.04 49.34 -2.30
C ALA A 379 -19.36 49.78 -2.91
N LEU A 380 -20.43 48.99 -2.76
CA LEU A 380 -21.78 49.38 -3.20
C LEU A 380 -22.32 50.59 -2.44
N LYS A 381 -22.02 50.69 -1.12
CA LYS A 381 -22.41 51.81 -0.30
C LYS A 381 -21.74 53.12 -0.77
N VAL A 382 -20.42 53.05 -1.03
CA VAL A 382 -19.67 54.21 -1.58
C VAL A 382 -20.25 54.65 -2.93
N LYS A 383 -20.59 53.70 -3.82
CA LYS A 383 -21.20 54.00 -5.10
C LYS A 383 -22.55 54.70 -4.92
N LYS A 384 -23.41 54.23 -3.99
CA LYS A 384 -24.69 54.89 -3.69
C LYS A 384 -24.52 56.29 -3.11
N ILE A 385 -23.47 56.53 -2.30
CA ILE A 385 -23.14 57.85 -1.79
C ILE A 385 -22.74 58.78 -2.96
N GLN A 386 -21.95 58.26 -3.90
CA GLN A 386 -21.55 58.99 -5.11
C GLN A 386 -22.79 59.45 -5.97
N ASP A 387 -23.75 58.49 -6.11
CA ASP A 387 -24.98 58.73 -6.88
C ASP A 387 -25.99 59.61 -6.13
N LEU A 388 -25.69 60.05 -4.91
CA LEU A 388 -26.55 60.85 -4.03
C LEU A 388 -27.93 60.21 -3.78
N GLU A 389 -28.04 58.92 -3.89
CA GLU A 389 -29.24 58.14 -3.58
C GLU A 389 -29.40 58.03 -2.06
N GLY A 390 -30.10 58.92 -1.45
CA GLY A 390 -30.24 59.05 0.00
C GLY A 390 -31.14 58.06 0.67
N HIS A 391 -30.71 56.82 0.77
CA HIS A 391 -31.37 55.81 1.61
C HIS A 391 -30.52 55.51 2.83
N ASN A 392 -31.14 55.46 4.03
CA ASN A 392 -30.48 55.03 5.28
C ASN A 392 -29.99 53.59 5.16
N LEU A 393 -28.75 53.43 4.69
CA LEU A 393 -28.12 52.10 4.64
C LEU A 393 -27.63 51.74 6.03
N PRO A 394 -27.97 50.54 6.52
CA PRO A 394 -27.60 50.13 7.87
C PRO A 394 -26.08 50.04 8.06
N LEU A 395 -25.63 50.23 9.29
CA LEU A 395 -24.24 50.12 9.67
C LEU A 395 -23.77 48.70 9.44
N LEU A 396 -22.73 48.48 8.65
CA LEU A 396 -22.16 47.12 8.39
C LEU A 396 -21.31 46.72 9.58
N LYS A 397 -21.79 45.69 10.31
CA LYS A 397 -21.03 45.05 11.38
C LYS A 397 -20.08 44.01 10.77
N SER A 398 -18.80 44.08 11.08
CA SER A 398 -17.79 43.11 10.69
C SER A 398 -16.97 42.65 11.91
N PRO A 399 -16.62 41.39 12.02
CA PRO A 399 -15.71 40.90 13.07
C PRO A 399 -14.26 41.36 12.83
N ILE A 400 -13.96 41.85 11.61
CA ILE A 400 -12.62 42.34 11.24
C ILE A 400 -12.54 43.82 11.59
N ARG A 401 -11.59 44.17 12.46
CA ARG A 401 -11.42 45.54 12.98
C ARG A 401 -11.24 46.58 11.87
N GLU A 402 -10.42 46.28 10.89
CA GLU A 402 -10.10 47.17 9.77
C GLU A 402 -11.35 47.46 8.93
N ILE A 403 -12.18 46.45 8.67
CA ILE A 403 -13.44 46.57 7.95
C ILE A 403 -14.46 47.39 8.77
N ALA A 404 -14.50 47.15 10.08
CA ALA A 404 -15.38 47.91 10.98
C ALA A 404 -14.98 49.40 11.07
N VAL A 405 -13.69 49.72 11.05
CA VAL A 405 -13.17 51.07 11.00
C VAL A 405 -13.53 51.74 9.67
N LEU A 406 -13.31 51.04 8.55
CA LEU A 406 -13.66 51.51 7.21
C LEU A 406 -15.17 51.78 7.09
N SER A 407 -16.01 50.88 7.62
CA SER A 407 -17.47 51.09 7.65
C SER A 407 -17.86 52.37 8.36
N ARG A 408 -17.30 52.63 9.55
CA ARG A 408 -17.56 53.84 10.32
C ARG A 408 -17.10 55.10 9.58
N ALA A 409 -15.94 55.06 8.94
CA ALA A 409 -15.43 56.16 8.17
C ALA A 409 -16.36 56.51 6.97
N ILE A 410 -16.85 55.46 6.27
CA ILE A 410 -17.82 55.64 5.17
C ILE A 410 -19.17 56.18 5.70
N ASP A 411 -19.63 55.75 6.88
CA ASP A 411 -20.84 56.25 7.49
C ASP A 411 -20.71 57.73 7.89
N THR A 412 -19.54 58.12 8.40
CA THR A 412 -19.25 59.53 8.70
C THR A 412 -19.25 60.37 7.43
N LEU A 413 -18.63 59.85 6.36
CA LEU A 413 -18.64 60.50 5.05
C LEU A 413 -20.06 60.62 4.48
N ASP A 414 -20.88 59.57 4.53
CA ASP A 414 -22.28 59.62 4.11
C ASP A 414 -23.07 60.68 4.85
N SER A 415 -22.90 60.77 6.18
CA SER A 415 -23.54 61.76 7.01
C SER A 415 -23.10 63.24 6.66
N ALA A 416 -21.80 63.40 6.40
CA ALA A 416 -21.25 64.71 5.98
C ALA A 416 -21.78 65.09 4.61
N VAL A 417 -21.80 64.16 3.63
CA VAL A 417 -22.35 64.48 2.28
C VAL A 417 -23.82 64.77 2.34
N LYS A 418 -24.63 64.08 3.13
CA LYS A 418 -26.04 64.33 3.33
C LYS A 418 -26.29 65.75 3.96
N SER A 419 -25.52 66.06 4.99
CA SER A 419 -25.61 67.39 5.63
C SER A 419 -25.25 68.52 4.65
N PHE A 420 -24.22 68.29 3.83
CA PHE A 420 -23.81 69.25 2.80
C PHE A 420 -24.88 69.37 1.69
N ALA A 421 -25.46 68.25 1.24
CA ALA A 421 -26.54 68.25 0.24
C ALA A 421 -27.82 68.96 0.69
N ALA A 422 -28.02 69.13 2.01
CA ALA A 422 -29.15 69.96 2.53
C ALA A 422 -28.96 71.49 2.27
N PHE A 423 -27.72 71.91 2.10
CA PHE A 423 -27.41 73.35 1.87
C PHE A 423 -27.08 73.65 0.41
N VAL A 424 -26.79 72.69 -0.43
CA VAL A 424 -26.44 72.88 -1.84
C VAL A 424 -27.45 72.13 -2.70
N PRO A 425 -27.99 72.73 -3.77
CA PRO A 425 -28.91 72.06 -4.69
C PRO A 425 -28.28 70.76 -5.24
N VAL A 426 -28.96 69.59 -5.08
CA VAL A 426 -28.48 68.27 -5.47
C VAL A 426 -28.04 68.21 -6.95
N GLY A 427 -28.75 68.98 -7.83
CA GLY A 427 -28.38 69.11 -9.24
C GLY A 427 -26.97 69.64 -9.47
N LEU A 428 -26.60 70.65 -8.67
CA LEU A 428 -25.27 71.30 -8.76
C LEU A 428 -24.17 70.28 -8.24
N VAL A 429 -24.44 69.58 -7.15
CA VAL A 429 -23.50 68.59 -6.61
C VAL A 429 -23.30 67.45 -7.60
N ARG A 430 -24.37 66.96 -8.26
CA ARG A 430 -24.29 65.92 -9.28
C ARG A 430 -23.49 66.39 -10.50
N GLN A 431 -23.74 67.57 -10.98
CA GLN A 431 -23.02 68.16 -12.10
C GLN A 431 -21.51 68.30 -11.81
N LEU A 432 -21.15 68.63 -10.57
CA LEU A 432 -19.76 68.74 -10.12
C LEU A 432 -19.07 67.39 -10.01
N LEU A 433 -19.78 66.37 -9.53
CA LEU A 433 -19.25 64.97 -9.44
C LEU A 433 -19.04 64.39 -10.84
N ASP A 434 -19.97 64.63 -11.77
CA ASP A 434 -19.91 64.09 -13.14
C ASP A 434 -18.87 64.85 -14.01
N SER A 435 -18.56 66.13 -13.70
CA SER A 435 -17.61 66.93 -14.49
C SER A 435 -16.15 66.67 -14.20
N GLU A 436 -15.80 65.87 -13.16
CA GLU A 436 -14.42 65.66 -12.67
C GLU A 436 -13.60 66.96 -12.48
N GLN A 437 -14.24 68.13 -12.60
CA GLN A 437 -13.59 69.45 -12.49
C GLN A 437 -13.54 69.90 -11.02
N ARG A 438 -12.38 70.40 -10.60
CA ARG A 438 -12.23 71.07 -9.29
C ARG A 438 -12.99 72.36 -9.29
N LEU A 439 -13.76 72.61 -8.21
CA LEU A 439 -14.37 73.96 -7.96
C LEU A 439 -13.27 74.99 -7.93
N VAL A 440 -13.28 75.89 -8.92
CA VAL A 440 -12.44 77.06 -8.94
C VAL A 440 -13.34 78.25 -8.62
N LEU A 441 -12.96 79.03 -7.62
CA LEU A 441 -13.64 80.29 -7.32
C LEU A 441 -13.51 81.21 -8.52
N GLY A 442 -14.66 81.54 -9.16
CA GLY A 442 -14.73 82.41 -10.34
C GLY A 442 -16.18 82.47 -10.81
N GLY A 443 -16.45 83.43 -11.64
CA GLY A 443 -17.77 83.66 -12.24
C GLY A 443 -17.70 83.62 -13.76
N HIS A 444 -18.78 83.19 -14.39
CA HIS A 444 -18.95 83.29 -15.83
C HIS A 444 -20.11 84.23 -16.16
N SER A 445 -19.92 85.12 -17.09
CA SER A 445 -20.96 85.96 -17.56
C SER A 445 -21.97 85.14 -18.40
N ARG A 446 -23.22 85.13 -17.99
CA ARG A 446 -24.31 84.43 -18.71
C ARG A 446 -25.54 85.30 -18.79
N PHE A 447 -26.32 85.19 -19.85
CA PHE A 447 -27.66 85.77 -19.91
C PHE A 447 -28.62 84.90 -19.09
N LEU A 448 -29.24 85.53 -18.06
CA LEU A 448 -30.14 84.81 -17.16
C LEU A 448 -31.47 85.66 -17.08
N THR A 449 -32.58 84.96 -16.99
CA THR A 449 -33.84 85.54 -16.55
C THR A 449 -33.87 85.46 -15.03
N ILE A 450 -34.04 86.57 -14.36
CA ILE A 450 -34.10 86.61 -12.90
C ILE A 450 -35.53 86.81 -12.47
N PHE A 451 -36.05 85.86 -11.74
CA PHE A 451 -37.39 85.91 -11.16
C PHE A 451 -37.29 86.38 -9.71
N PHE A 452 -38.14 87.40 -9.37
CA PHE A 452 -38.34 87.85 -8.01
C PHE A 452 -39.79 87.64 -7.64
N SER A 453 -40.07 87.13 -6.48
CA SER A 453 -41.40 87.13 -5.87
C SER A 453 -41.31 87.59 -4.45
N ASP A 454 -42.40 88.22 -3.99
CA ASP A 454 -42.55 88.62 -2.60
C ASP A 454 -43.99 88.36 -2.17
N LEU A 455 -44.22 88.27 -0.87
CA LEU A 455 -45.50 88.01 -0.26
C LEU A 455 -46.06 89.31 0.20
N GLU A 456 -47.15 89.79 -0.47
CA GLU A 456 -47.83 91.06 -0.12
C GLU A 456 -48.37 91.02 1.32
N GLY A 457 -48.08 92.01 2.10
CA GLY A 457 -48.54 92.12 3.48
C GLY A 457 -47.79 91.24 4.49
N PHE A 458 -46.63 90.71 4.13
CA PHE A 458 -45.84 89.84 5.03
C PHE A 458 -45.46 90.51 6.35
N SER A 459 -45.09 91.79 6.33
CA SER A 459 -44.76 92.57 7.56
C SER A 459 -45.92 92.63 8.51
N THR A 460 -47.12 92.90 8.02
CA THR A 460 -48.34 92.93 8.85
C THR A 460 -48.71 91.56 9.37
N MET A 461 -48.61 90.54 8.49
CA MET A 461 -48.89 89.18 8.88
C MET A 461 -47.87 88.66 9.93
N SER A 462 -46.63 89.08 9.89
CA SER A 462 -45.59 88.74 10.86
C SER A 462 -45.80 89.31 12.26
N GLU A 463 -46.57 90.40 12.35
CA GLU A 463 -46.94 91.05 13.63
C GLU A 463 -48.21 90.41 14.23
N GLU A 464 -49.15 89.99 13.37
CA GLU A 464 -50.47 89.51 13.80
C GLU A 464 -50.58 87.99 14.01
N VAL A 465 -49.75 87.20 13.36
CA VAL A 465 -49.85 85.74 13.35
C VAL A 465 -48.80 85.08 14.32
N PRO A 466 -49.17 84.05 15.13
CA PRO A 466 -48.22 83.35 15.98
C PRO A 466 -47.07 82.78 15.17
N SER A 467 -45.82 82.86 15.70
CA SER A 467 -44.58 82.51 15.00
C SER A 467 -44.57 81.09 14.39
N GLN A 468 -45.20 80.10 15.03
CA GLN A 468 -45.30 78.74 14.48
C GLN A 468 -46.22 78.69 13.26
N GLU A 469 -47.33 79.34 13.27
CA GLU A 469 -48.27 79.38 12.14
C GLU A 469 -47.70 80.23 10.98
N LEU A 470 -47.04 81.36 11.28
CA LEU A 470 -46.32 82.15 10.30
C LEU A 470 -45.26 81.29 9.59
N LEU A 471 -44.44 80.47 10.35
CA LEU A 471 -43.42 79.62 9.80
C LEU A 471 -44.03 78.59 8.86
N LEU A 472 -45.17 77.96 9.21
CA LEU A 472 -45.84 76.97 8.35
C LEU A 472 -46.37 77.63 7.06
N ARG A 473 -47.00 78.76 7.13
CA ARG A 473 -47.53 79.49 5.95
C ARG A 473 -46.42 79.93 5.00
N VAL A 474 -45.37 80.54 5.55
CA VAL A 474 -44.19 80.96 4.77
C VAL A 474 -43.48 79.74 4.16
N SER A 475 -43.28 78.69 4.92
CA SER A 475 -42.67 77.45 4.41
C SER A 475 -43.53 76.85 3.26
N ALA A 476 -44.84 76.80 3.38
CA ALA A 476 -45.72 76.32 2.32
C ALA A 476 -45.63 77.17 1.04
N TYR A 477 -45.64 78.48 1.18
CA TYR A 477 -45.47 79.42 0.05
C TYR A 477 -44.11 79.24 -0.61
N LEU A 478 -43.01 79.30 0.15
CA LEU A 478 -41.67 79.13 -0.36
C LEU A 478 -41.50 77.75 -1.02
N GLY A 479 -42.15 76.69 -0.49
CA GLY A 479 -42.21 75.38 -1.09
C GLY A 479 -42.83 75.29 -2.47
N VAL A 480 -43.99 75.98 -2.65
CA VAL A 480 -44.69 76.12 -3.94
C VAL A 480 -43.84 76.88 -4.96
N VAL A 481 -43.31 78.04 -4.57
CA VAL A 481 -42.47 78.88 -5.45
C VAL A 481 -41.17 78.12 -5.84
N THR A 482 -40.56 77.45 -4.90
CA THR A 482 -39.38 76.67 -5.15
C THR A 482 -39.65 75.47 -6.11
N HIS A 483 -40.80 74.83 -5.90
CA HIS A 483 -41.22 73.77 -6.81
C HIS A 483 -41.47 74.24 -8.23
N ALA A 484 -42.20 75.33 -8.37
CA ALA A 484 -42.48 75.92 -9.67
C ALA A 484 -41.20 76.44 -10.35
N GLY A 485 -40.29 77.09 -9.62
CA GLY A 485 -38.99 77.49 -10.14
C GLY A 485 -38.13 76.33 -10.64
N ASN A 486 -38.10 75.23 -9.91
CA ASN A 486 -37.37 74.03 -10.29
C ASN A 486 -37.97 73.30 -11.53
N MET A 487 -39.29 73.30 -11.68
CA MET A 487 -39.98 72.81 -12.85
C MET A 487 -39.61 73.53 -14.14
N GLU A 488 -39.39 74.85 -14.05
CA GLU A 488 -38.96 75.67 -15.16
C GLU A 488 -37.42 75.77 -15.28
N HIS A 489 -36.70 74.85 -14.74
CA HIS A 489 -35.23 74.76 -14.77
C HIS A 489 -34.54 76.00 -14.11
N GLY A 490 -35.25 76.71 -13.23
CA GLY A 490 -34.69 77.78 -12.42
C GLY A 490 -33.95 77.25 -11.21
N THR A 491 -32.99 78.02 -10.73
CA THR A 491 -32.25 77.68 -9.49
C THR A 491 -32.61 78.71 -8.45
N ILE A 492 -33.02 78.30 -7.26
CA ILE A 492 -33.24 79.23 -6.16
C ILE A 492 -31.88 79.73 -5.66
N ASP A 493 -31.61 81.04 -5.78
CA ASP A 493 -30.36 81.64 -5.31
C ASP A 493 -30.42 81.87 -3.80
N LYS A 494 -31.50 82.63 -3.41
CA LYS A 494 -31.70 82.96 -1.99
C LYS A 494 -33.14 83.27 -1.69
N PHE A 495 -33.48 83.21 -0.43
CA PHE A 495 -34.70 83.75 0.15
C PHE A 495 -34.40 85.13 0.78
N ILE A 496 -35.22 86.11 0.53
CA ILE A 496 -35.08 87.50 1.06
C ILE A 496 -36.34 87.78 1.86
N GLY A 497 -36.32 87.49 3.14
CA GLY A 497 -37.55 87.53 3.95
C GLY A 497 -38.56 86.48 3.47
N ALA A 498 -39.75 86.94 3.04
CA ALA A 498 -40.74 86.08 2.37
C ALA A 498 -40.57 86.07 0.84
N GLY A 499 -39.60 86.77 0.30
CA GLY A 499 -39.30 86.81 -1.12
C GLY A 499 -38.35 85.68 -1.58
N VAL A 500 -38.47 85.34 -2.86
CA VAL A 500 -37.63 84.36 -3.51
C VAL A 500 -36.92 85.00 -4.70
N MET A 501 -35.63 84.78 -4.79
CA MET A 501 -34.86 85.17 -5.97
C MET A 501 -34.42 83.88 -6.67
N ALA A 502 -34.82 83.66 -7.93
CA ALA A 502 -34.50 82.51 -8.72
C ALA A 502 -33.99 82.87 -10.12
N PRO A 503 -32.69 82.71 -10.40
CA PRO A 503 -32.21 82.87 -11.75
C PRO A 503 -32.56 81.59 -12.55
N ALA A 504 -33.00 81.70 -13.77
CA ALA A 504 -33.23 80.63 -14.74
C ALA A 504 -32.42 80.90 -16.01
N PRO A 505 -32.00 79.92 -16.74
CA PRO A 505 -31.39 80.12 -18.03
C PRO A 505 -32.33 80.90 -18.93
N ALA A 506 -31.80 81.90 -19.64
CA ALA A 506 -32.58 82.65 -20.55
C ALA A 506 -33.24 81.71 -21.58
N ALA A 507 -34.55 81.66 -21.60
CA ALA A 507 -35.28 80.97 -22.63
C ALA A 507 -34.98 81.67 -23.97
N TYR A 508 -34.24 80.97 -24.85
CA TYR A 508 -34.13 81.42 -26.23
C TYR A 508 -35.53 81.28 -26.84
N ALA A 509 -36.23 82.31 -26.94
CA ALA A 509 -37.40 82.36 -27.81
C ALA A 509 -36.88 82.06 -29.22
N LYS A 510 -37.21 80.94 -29.75
CA LYS A 510 -37.11 80.67 -31.18
C LYS A 510 -38.18 81.54 -31.82
N PHE A 511 -37.81 82.80 -32.25
CA PHE A 511 -38.48 83.50 -33.27
C PHE A 511 -38.00 82.88 -34.60
N SER A 512 -38.80 82.01 -35.20
CA SER A 512 -38.74 81.71 -36.62
C SER A 512 -39.62 82.64 -37.36
#